data_558c940244f45e312429b864d227430d
#
_entry.id   558c940244f45e312429b864d227430d
#
_cell.length_a   1.000
_cell.length_b   1.000
_cell.length_c   1.000
_cell.angle_alpha   90.00
_cell.angle_beta   90.00
_cell.angle_gamma   90.00
#
_symmetry.space_group_name_H-M   'P 1'
#
loop_
_entity.id
_entity.type
_entity.pdbx_description
1 polymer ?
#
loop_
_entity_poly.entity_id
_entity_poly.type
_entity_poly.pdbx_seq_one_letter_code
_entity_poly.pdbx_strand_id
1 'polypeptide(L)'
;MHNIESRIQDLKEAAGKLSIKIEVANLNDQEFAIQSGYCKLNGEDLIILDKNLPDEEHVLVILNTLKKFNLDDIYVADWIRERIDTDKTAGAQS
;
A
#
# COMPACT_ATOMS: atom_id res chain seq x y z
N MET A 1 2.81 -18.14 -11.02
CA MET A 1 3.41 -16.83 -11.35
C MET A 1 2.49 -15.71 -10.95
N HIS A 2 3.01 -14.71 -10.26
CA HIS A 2 2.20 -13.58 -9.83
C HIS A 2 2.23 -12.48 -10.88
N ASN A 3 1.06 -12.16 -11.44
CA ASN A 3 0.95 -10.97 -12.28
C ASN A 3 0.63 -9.76 -11.42
N ILE A 4 0.63 -8.58 -12.02
CA ILE A 4 0.42 -7.33 -11.26
C ILE A 4 -0.97 -7.27 -10.62
N GLU A 5 -1.99 -7.79 -11.29
CA GLU A 5 -3.34 -7.81 -10.75
C GLU A 5 -3.44 -8.68 -9.51
N SER A 6 -2.77 -9.82 -9.53
CA SER A 6 -2.72 -10.73 -8.39
C SER A 6 -2.02 -10.08 -7.21
N ARG A 7 -0.92 -9.36 -7.48
CA ARG A 7 -0.19 -8.64 -6.43
C ARG A 7 -1.03 -7.57 -5.77
N ILE A 8 -1.76 -6.81 -6.58
CA ILE A 8 -2.65 -5.77 -6.05
C ILE A 8 -3.72 -6.40 -5.18
N GLN A 9 -4.28 -7.53 -5.60
CA GLN A 9 -5.30 -8.22 -4.82
C GLN A 9 -4.74 -8.69 -3.47
N ASP A 10 -3.53 -9.25 -3.47
CA ASP A 10 -2.87 -9.67 -2.23
C ASP A 10 -2.66 -8.50 -1.28
N LEU A 11 -2.28 -7.35 -1.83
CA LEU A 11 -2.06 -6.14 -1.03
C LEU A 11 -3.36 -5.60 -0.46
N LYS A 12 -4.43 -5.65 -1.23
CA LYS A 12 -5.75 -5.23 -0.75
C LYS A 12 -6.23 -6.11 0.38
N GLU A 13 -5.98 -7.41 0.29
CA GLU A 13 -6.33 -8.33 1.35
C GLU A 13 -5.55 -8.03 2.63
N ALA A 14 -4.25 -7.78 2.51
CA ALA A 14 -3.43 -7.44 3.66
C ALA A 14 -3.90 -6.14 4.31
N ALA A 15 -4.19 -5.12 3.49
CA ALA A 15 -4.69 -3.85 3.99
C ALA A 15 -6.02 -4.03 4.72
N GLY A 16 -6.91 -4.86 4.17
CA GLY A 16 -8.19 -5.13 4.80
C GLY A 16 -8.06 -5.75 6.17
N LYS A 17 -7.08 -6.64 6.35
CA LYS A 17 -6.82 -7.27 7.65
C LYS A 17 -6.33 -6.27 8.69
N LEU A 18 -5.71 -5.19 8.25
CA LEU A 18 -5.25 -4.11 9.12
C LEU A 18 -6.26 -2.99 9.25
N SER A 19 -7.44 -3.16 8.67
CA SER A 19 -8.50 -2.14 8.65
C SER A 19 -8.06 -0.85 7.94
N ILE A 20 -7.23 -1.00 6.93
CA ILE A 20 -6.79 0.12 6.10
C ILE A 20 -7.70 0.17 4.87
N LYS A 21 -8.31 1.32 4.66
CA LYS A 21 -9.17 1.54 3.51
C LYS A 21 -8.32 1.98 2.31
N ILE A 22 -8.64 1.48 1.12
CA ILE A 22 -7.96 1.87 -0.11
C ILE A 22 -8.97 2.53 -1.03
N GLU A 23 -8.68 3.75 -1.47
CA GLU A 23 -9.52 4.48 -2.42
C GLU A 23 -8.70 4.85 -3.65
N VAL A 24 -9.31 4.65 -4.82
CA VAL A 24 -8.71 5.05 -6.10
C VAL A 24 -9.52 6.21 -6.64
N ALA A 25 -8.86 7.31 -6.97
CA ALA A 25 -9.52 8.51 -7.42
C ALA A 25 -8.67 9.24 -8.45
N ASN A 26 -9.32 10.07 -9.25
CA ASN A 26 -8.61 10.94 -10.18
C ASN A 26 -8.14 12.18 -9.43
N LEU A 27 -6.87 12.19 -9.03
CA LEU A 27 -6.34 13.27 -8.21
C LEU A 27 -6.09 14.55 -9.02
N ASN A 28 -6.09 14.46 -10.35
CA ASN A 28 -5.96 15.65 -11.20
C ASN A 28 -7.20 16.52 -11.19
N ASP A 29 -8.35 15.96 -10.81
CA ASP A 29 -9.61 16.71 -10.76
C ASP A 29 -9.84 17.38 -9.42
N GLN A 30 -8.92 17.27 -8.49
CA GLN A 30 -9.09 17.86 -7.16
C GLN A 30 -8.76 19.34 -7.18
N GLU A 31 -9.52 20.10 -6.39
CA GLU A 31 -9.30 21.53 -6.22
C GLU A 31 -7.95 21.84 -5.59
N PHE A 32 -7.48 20.92 -4.74
CA PHE A 32 -6.20 21.03 -4.07
C PHE A 32 -5.29 19.93 -4.55
N ALA A 33 -3.98 20.19 -4.55
CA ALA A 33 -3.01 19.17 -4.89
C ALA A 33 -3.02 18.04 -3.85
N ILE A 34 -3.47 16.86 -4.25
CA ILE A 34 -3.50 15.68 -3.40
C ILE A 34 -2.57 14.65 -4.03
N GLN A 35 -1.70 14.06 -3.22
CA GLN A 35 -0.78 13.04 -3.69
C GLN A 35 -1.24 11.67 -3.23
N SER A 36 -0.94 10.65 -4.05
CA SER A 36 -1.14 9.27 -3.62
C SER A 36 -0.35 8.99 -2.36
N GLY A 37 -0.93 8.24 -1.45
CA GLY A 37 -0.23 7.85 -0.26
C GLY A 37 -1.15 7.55 0.89
N TYR A 38 -0.53 7.39 2.05
CA TYR A 38 -1.23 7.08 3.28
C TYR A 38 -1.67 8.37 3.98
N CYS A 39 -2.88 8.34 4.52
CA CYS A 39 -3.33 9.39 5.43
C CYS A 39 -4.24 8.79 6.50
N LYS A 40 -4.41 9.54 7.58
CA LYS A 40 -5.35 9.16 8.63
C LYS A 40 -6.47 10.18 8.63
N LEU A 41 -7.70 9.71 8.48
CA LEU A 41 -8.87 10.57 8.38
C LEU A 41 -9.92 10.10 9.38
N ASN A 42 -10.30 10.98 10.31
CA ASN A 42 -11.31 10.67 11.33
C ASN A 42 -10.96 9.39 12.11
N GLY A 43 -9.68 9.19 12.38
CA GLY A 43 -9.22 8.01 13.11
C GLY A 43 -9.07 6.75 12.28
N GLU A 44 -9.38 6.82 10.98
CA GLU A 44 -9.27 5.67 10.08
C GLU A 44 -8.03 5.77 9.20
N ASP A 45 -7.37 4.62 8.99
CA ASP A 45 -6.23 4.54 8.11
C ASP A 45 -6.71 4.44 6.66
N LEU A 46 -6.14 5.24 5.79
CA LEU A 46 -6.58 5.35 4.40
C LEU A 46 -5.38 5.44 3.46
N ILE A 47 -5.45 4.68 2.37
CA ILE A 47 -4.50 4.82 1.27
C ILE A 47 -5.28 5.40 0.08
N ILE A 48 -4.79 6.51 -0.46
CA ILE A 48 -5.37 7.13 -1.64
C ILE A 48 -4.44 6.83 -2.82
N LEU A 49 -4.99 6.28 -3.88
CA LEU A 49 -4.25 5.96 -5.09
C LEU A 49 -4.77 6.81 -6.25
N ASP A 50 -3.86 7.44 -6.98
CA ASP A 50 -4.23 8.18 -8.18
C ASP A 50 -4.50 7.16 -9.30
N LYS A 51 -5.71 7.17 -9.84
CA LYS A 51 -6.09 6.21 -10.89
C LYS A 51 -5.24 6.37 -12.16
N ASN A 52 -4.59 7.51 -12.32
CA ASN A 52 -3.77 7.80 -13.48
C ASN A 52 -2.34 7.23 -13.38
N LEU A 53 -1.97 6.71 -12.20
CA LEU A 53 -0.68 6.07 -12.02
C LEU A 53 -0.73 4.62 -12.53
N PRO A 54 0.39 4.10 -13.06
CA PRO A 54 0.43 2.69 -13.43
C PRO A 54 0.32 1.78 -12.20
N ASP A 55 -0.08 0.53 -12.45
CA ASP A 55 -0.29 -0.44 -11.39
C ASP A 55 0.95 -0.65 -10.53
N GLU A 56 2.14 -0.60 -11.12
CA GLU A 56 3.39 -0.75 -10.37
C GLU A 56 3.55 0.32 -9.31
N GLU A 57 3.10 1.54 -9.61
CA GLU A 57 3.16 2.63 -8.63
C GLU A 57 2.15 2.40 -7.51
N HIS A 58 0.97 1.88 -7.84
CA HIS A 58 -0.02 1.53 -6.82
C HIS A 58 0.56 0.49 -5.85
N VAL A 59 1.25 -0.52 -6.38
CA VAL A 59 1.89 -1.54 -5.56
C VAL A 59 2.89 -0.89 -4.60
N LEU A 60 3.71 0.03 -5.09
CA LEU A 60 4.72 0.69 -4.26
C LEU A 60 4.09 1.52 -3.15
N VAL A 61 3.03 2.26 -3.47
CA VAL A 61 2.34 3.09 -2.46
C VAL A 61 1.79 2.21 -1.34
N ILE A 62 1.14 1.11 -1.69
CA ILE A 62 0.56 0.22 -0.69
C ILE A 62 1.66 -0.46 0.13
N LEU A 63 2.72 -0.95 -0.51
CA LEU A 63 3.84 -1.58 0.21
C LEU A 63 4.48 -0.61 1.18
N ASN A 64 4.71 0.63 0.76
CA ASN A 64 5.31 1.63 1.63
C ASN A 64 4.44 1.94 2.86
N THR A 65 3.13 1.88 2.68
CA THR A 65 2.21 2.05 3.81
C THR A 65 2.28 0.86 4.75
N LEU A 66 2.26 -0.37 4.20
CA LEU A 66 2.27 -1.58 5.02
C LEU A 66 3.52 -1.70 5.87
N LYS A 67 4.65 -1.14 5.42
CA LYS A 67 5.89 -1.14 6.20
C LYS A 67 5.74 -0.44 7.55
N LYS A 68 4.76 0.44 7.69
CA LYS A 68 4.54 1.19 8.92
C LYS A 68 3.71 0.43 9.93
N PHE A 69 3.20 -0.74 9.56
CA PHE A 69 2.32 -1.53 10.40
C PHE A 69 2.97 -2.84 10.81
N ASN A 70 2.51 -3.40 11.92
CA ASN A 70 2.96 -4.71 12.37
C ASN A 70 2.17 -5.79 11.65
N LEU A 71 2.87 -6.60 10.86
CA LEU A 71 2.25 -7.68 10.08
C LEU A 71 2.39 -9.05 10.76
N ASP A 72 2.97 -9.11 11.96
CA ASP A 72 3.28 -10.39 12.61
C ASP A 72 2.05 -11.18 13.00
N ASP A 73 0.95 -10.50 13.29
CA ASP A 73 -0.27 -11.14 13.77
C ASP A 73 -1.27 -11.48 12.67
N ILE A 74 -0.93 -11.20 11.41
CA ILE A 74 -1.83 -11.48 10.30
C ILE A 74 -1.12 -12.31 9.24
N TYR A 75 -1.93 -13.05 8.47
CA TYR A 75 -1.40 -13.73 7.30
C TYR A 75 -1.34 -12.77 6.12
N VAL A 76 -0.19 -12.69 5.48
CA VAL A 76 -0.03 -11.99 4.22
C VAL A 76 0.69 -12.89 3.24
N ALA A 77 0.53 -12.65 1.95
CA ALA A 77 1.22 -13.42 0.94
C ALA A 77 2.73 -13.36 1.16
N ASP A 78 3.43 -14.46 0.93
CA ASP A 78 4.86 -14.56 1.20
C ASP A 78 5.66 -13.46 0.50
N TRP A 79 5.32 -13.13 -0.73
CA TRP A 79 6.05 -12.12 -1.49
C TRP A 79 5.98 -10.74 -0.83
N ILE A 80 4.86 -10.44 -0.17
CA ILE A 80 4.69 -9.16 0.54
C ILE A 80 5.64 -9.12 1.73
N ARG A 81 5.66 -10.19 2.51
CA ARG A 81 6.52 -10.26 3.70
C ARG A 81 7.99 -10.19 3.31
N GLU A 82 8.38 -10.92 2.27
CA GLU A 82 9.75 -10.90 1.78
C GLU A 82 10.16 -9.51 1.30
N ARG A 83 9.30 -8.85 0.55
CA ARG A 83 9.59 -7.53 0.02
C ARG A 83 9.74 -6.51 1.14
N ILE A 84 8.86 -6.53 2.13
CA ILE A 84 8.92 -5.61 3.27
C ILE A 84 10.18 -5.87 4.09
N ASP A 85 10.50 -7.13 4.35
CA ASP A 85 11.69 -7.47 5.13
C ASP A 85 12.96 -7.03 4.41
N THR A 86 13.03 -7.23 3.10
CA THR A 86 14.16 -6.80 2.29
C THR A 86 14.34 -5.28 2.34
N ASP A 87 13.24 -4.55 2.18
CA ASP A 87 13.27 -3.09 2.20
C ASP A 87 13.68 -2.56 3.56
N LYS A 88 13.22 -3.17 4.64
CA LYS A 88 13.60 -2.77 6.01
C LYS A 88 15.08 -3.03 6.26
N THR A 89 15.60 -4.16 5.80
CA THR A 89 17.01 -4.50 5.95
C THR A 89 17.87 -3.50 5.19
N ALA A 90 17.51 -3.17 3.97
CA ALA A 90 18.24 -2.19 3.18
C ALA A 90 18.22 -0.82 3.86
N GLY A 91 17.08 -0.42 4.41
CA GLY A 91 16.96 0.84 5.14
C GLY A 91 17.82 0.87 6.39
N ALA A 92 17.93 -0.26 7.09
CA ALA A 92 18.70 -0.34 8.32
C ALA A 92 20.20 -0.21 8.09
N GLN A 93 20.67 -0.43 6.88
CA GLN A 93 22.08 -0.37 6.54
C GLN A 93 22.53 1.00 6.08
N SER A 94 21.63 1.90 5.88
CA SER A 94 21.95 3.23 5.38
C SER A 94 22.35 4.21 6.46
#